data_d283b0e7b5d323407b1d07c61e55402d
#
_entry.id   d283b0e7b5d323407b1d07c61e55402d
#
_cell.length_a   1.000
_cell.length_b   1.000
_cell.length_c   1.000
_cell.angle_alpha   90.00
_cell.angle_beta   90.00
_cell.angle_gamma   90.00
#
_symmetry.space_group_name_H-M   'P 1'
#
loop_
_entity.id
_entity.type
_entity.pdbx_description
1 polymer ?
#
loop_
_entity_poly.entity_id
_entity_poly.type
_entity_poly.pdbx_seq_one_letter_code
_entity_poly.pdbx_strand_id
1 'polypeptide(L)'
;EDEFVEIFNLSSKLIKQKQKDAVIIMAGAAGMFPENKKFWKSALPKIKDNFDVANIHHITPPEGKCDKDMWVGDISKLLKKLSIQKPIWVTEAMIGKCKVIPMYVNAFANGAEVIIDVGVNAPGMKMSKKSRKKLNEFIKEYDNFITIKKLSKTKVEFIFKDGSVKSLEF
;
A
#
# COMPACT_ATOMS: atom_id res chain seq x y z
N GLU A 1 4.60 -17.66 14.24
CA GLU A 1 3.41 -17.39 13.44
C GLU A 1 2.13 -17.57 14.27
N ASP A 2 1.97 -18.73 14.94
CA ASP A 2 0.75 -19.03 15.71
C ASP A 2 0.55 -18.03 16.87
N GLU A 3 1.58 -17.65 17.59
CA GLU A 3 1.53 -16.59 18.61
C GLU A 3 1.05 -15.25 18.02
N PHE A 4 1.54 -14.87 16.83
CA PHE A 4 1.09 -13.67 16.14
C PHE A 4 -0.41 -13.74 15.84
N VAL A 5 -0.87 -14.87 15.29
CA VAL A 5 -2.28 -15.08 14.95
C VAL A 5 -3.18 -15.01 16.20
N GLU A 6 -2.76 -15.64 17.28
CA GLU A 6 -3.49 -15.63 18.56
C GLU A 6 -3.61 -14.21 19.11
N ILE A 7 -2.48 -13.49 19.24
CA ILE A 7 -2.43 -12.11 19.75
C ILE A 7 -3.26 -11.20 18.86
N PHE A 8 -3.12 -11.30 17.53
CA PHE A 8 -3.87 -10.46 16.60
C PHE A 8 -5.38 -10.68 16.72
N ASN A 9 -5.82 -11.92 16.72
CA ASN A 9 -7.25 -12.26 16.81
C ASN A 9 -7.85 -11.82 18.16
N LEU A 10 -7.13 -12.06 19.26
CA LEU A 10 -7.59 -11.63 20.58
C LEU A 10 -7.67 -10.11 20.68
N SER A 11 -6.64 -9.40 20.24
CA SER A 11 -6.58 -7.93 20.28
C SER A 11 -7.69 -7.31 19.43
N SER A 12 -7.88 -7.79 18.20
CA SER A 12 -8.93 -7.31 17.30
C SER A 12 -10.33 -7.49 17.91
N LYS A 13 -10.59 -8.67 18.50
CA LYS A 13 -11.84 -8.96 19.19
C LYS A 13 -12.08 -8.02 20.36
N LEU A 14 -11.08 -7.79 21.20
CA LEU A 14 -11.19 -6.91 22.36
C LEU A 14 -11.42 -5.45 21.95
N ILE A 15 -10.73 -4.98 20.89
CA ILE A 15 -10.96 -3.63 20.34
C ILE A 15 -12.40 -3.49 19.86
N LYS A 16 -12.89 -4.42 19.02
CA LYS A 16 -14.25 -4.39 18.50
C LYS A 16 -15.32 -4.51 19.58
N GLN A 17 -15.04 -5.19 20.69
CA GLN A 17 -15.94 -5.24 21.85
C GLN A 17 -16.08 -3.87 22.54
N LYS A 18 -14.99 -3.10 22.60
CA LYS A 18 -14.96 -1.76 23.23
C LYS A 18 -15.42 -0.66 22.27
N GLN A 19 -15.08 -0.79 21.01
CA GLN A 19 -15.36 0.18 19.96
C GLN A 19 -15.75 -0.57 18.68
N LYS A 20 -17.05 -0.76 18.47
CA LYS A 20 -17.60 -1.59 17.38
C LYS A 20 -17.23 -1.09 15.99
N ASP A 21 -17.11 0.22 15.83
CA ASP A 21 -16.78 0.93 14.58
C ASP A 21 -15.27 1.14 14.36
N ALA A 22 -14.41 0.66 15.27
CA ALA A 22 -12.96 0.72 15.07
C ALA A 22 -12.54 0.01 13.79
N VAL A 23 -11.73 0.65 12.96
CA VAL A 23 -11.12 0.03 11.79
C VAL A 23 -9.83 -0.66 12.19
N ILE A 24 -9.80 -1.97 12.01
CA ILE A 24 -8.62 -2.80 12.32
C ILE A 24 -7.75 -2.90 11.06
N ILE A 25 -6.58 -2.30 11.12
CA ILE A 25 -5.57 -2.44 10.08
C ILE A 25 -4.64 -3.59 10.45
N MET A 26 -4.44 -4.55 9.54
CA MET A 26 -3.50 -5.64 9.82
C MET A 26 -2.07 -5.10 10.03
N ALA A 27 -1.25 -5.85 10.75
CA ALA A 27 0.16 -5.50 10.94
C ALA A 27 0.86 -5.31 9.59
N GLY A 28 1.70 -4.28 9.49
CA GLY A 28 2.39 -3.93 8.24
C GLY A 28 3.32 -5.03 7.77
N ALA A 29 3.04 -5.59 6.61
CA ALA A 29 3.98 -6.51 5.97
C ALA A 29 5.19 -5.71 5.47
N ALA A 30 6.37 -5.94 6.06
CA ALA A 30 7.62 -5.25 5.70
C ALA A 30 8.16 -5.72 4.34
N GLY A 31 7.45 -5.41 3.25
CA GLY A 31 7.71 -5.91 1.90
C GLY A 31 7.24 -7.35 1.69
N MET A 32 7.31 -7.81 0.44
CA MET A 32 6.86 -9.15 0.04
C MET A 32 8.04 -10.02 -0.42
N PHE A 33 9.11 -10.04 0.36
CA PHE A 33 10.21 -10.98 0.20
C PHE A 33 9.76 -12.44 0.41
N PRO A 34 10.50 -13.46 -0.04
CA PRO A 34 10.08 -14.86 0.01
C PRO A 34 9.63 -15.32 1.41
N GLU A 35 10.37 -14.94 2.46
CA GLU A 35 10.08 -15.28 3.85
C GLU A 35 8.80 -14.62 4.33
N ASN A 36 8.62 -13.33 4.02
CA ASN A 36 7.42 -12.58 4.36
C ASN A 36 6.19 -13.14 3.61
N LYS A 37 6.35 -13.49 2.33
CA LYS A 37 5.28 -14.13 1.55
C LYS A 37 4.86 -15.46 2.18
N LYS A 38 5.81 -16.27 2.64
CA LYS A 38 5.53 -17.54 3.31
C LYS A 38 4.72 -17.31 4.59
N PHE A 39 5.18 -16.39 5.43
CA PHE A 39 4.50 -16.01 6.67
C PHE A 39 3.06 -15.54 6.41
N TRP A 40 2.88 -14.54 5.53
CA TRP A 40 1.56 -13.97 5.26
C TRP A 40 0.61 -14.94 4.54
N LYS A 41 1.15 -15.82 3.69
CA LYS A 41 0.34 -16.88 3.06
C LYS A 41 -0.28 -17.82 4.10
N SER A 42 0.40 -18.05 5.20
CA SER A 42 -0.07 -18.91 6.29
C SER A 42 -0.93 -18.15 7.32
N ALA A 43 -0.55 -16.94 7.69
CA ALA A 43 -1.25 -16.15 8.70
C ALA A 43 -2.57 -15.55 8.20
N LEU A 44 -2.62 -15.02 6.98
CA LEU A 44 -3.80 -14.32 6.44
C LEU A 44 -5.10 -15.13 6.51
N PRO A 45 -5.15 -16.42 6.12
CA PRO A 45 -6.37 -17.20 6.25
C PRO A 45 -6.91 -17.31 7.67
N LYS A 46 -6.00 -17.28 8.67
CA LYS A 46 -6.33 -17.43 10.09
C LYS A 46 -6.81 -16.12 10.74
N ILE A 47 -6.51 -14.96 10.13
CA ILE A 47 -6.85 -13.63 10.65
C ILE A 47 -7.83 -12.85 9.77
N LYS A 48 -8.22 -13.36 8.59
CA LYS A 48 -8.97 -12.63 7.55
C LYS A 48 -10.26 -11.97 8.02
N ASP A 49 -10.91 -12.54 9.01
CA ASP A 49 -12.17 -12.05 9.55
C ASP A 49 -11.98 -11.02 10.68
N ASN A 50 -10.74 -10.80 11.12
CA ASN A 50 -10.37 -9.96 12.25
C ASN A 50 -9.62 -8.68 11.88
N PHE A 51 -9.53 -8.35 10.59
CA PHE A 51 -9.06 -7.04 10.12
C PHE A 51 -9.97 -6.48 9.03
N ASP A 52 -9.99 -5.17 8.92
CA ASP A 52 -10.77 -4.44 7.93
C ASP A 52 -9.92 -4.00 6.73
N VAL A 53 -8.64 -3.75 6.95
CA VAL A 53 -7.69 -3.22 5.96
C VAL A 53 -6.42 -4.06 5.93
N ALA A 54 -6.04 -4.52 4.74
CA ALA A 54 -4.73 -5.14 4.51
C ALA A 54 -3.65 -4.04 4.47
N ASN A 55 -2.48 -4.32 5.03
CA ASN A 55 -1.43 -3.33 5.16
C ASN A 55 -0.09 -3.84 4.66
N ILE A 56 0.61 -2.98 3.94
CA ILE A 56 1.96 -3.22 3.46
C ILE A 56 2.85 -2.03 3.82
N HIS A 57 4.09 -2.31 4.20
CA HIS A 57 5.12 -1.29 4.36
C HIS A 57 6.12 -1.37 3.22
N HIS A 58 6.56 -0.22 2.74
CA HIS A 58 7.60 -0.12 1.75
C HIS A 58 8.77 0.70 2.28
N ILE A 59 9.85 0.01 2.56
CA ILE A 59 11.12 0.65 2.94
C ILE A 59 12.10 0.35 1.82
N THR A 60 12.47 1.39 1.06
CA THR A 60 13.55 1.25 0.07
C THR A 60 14.88 1.24 0.82
N PRO A 61 15.65 0.14 0.76
CA PRO A 61 16.99 0.12 1.34
C PRO A 61 17.87 1.20 0.69
N PRO A 62 18.82 1.78 1.41
CA PRO A 62 19.72 2.83 0.87
C PRO A 62 20.42 2.42 -0.44
N GLU A 63 20.70 1.14 -0.61
CA GLU A 63 21.39 0.53 -1.75
C GLU A 63 20.47 -0.35 -2.61
N GLY A 64 19.17 -0.42 -2.25
CA GLY A 64 18.23 -1.35 -2.85
C GLY A 64 17.64 -0.89 -4.17
N LYS A 65 17.20 -1.85 -4.94
CA LYS A 65 16.37 -1.60 -6.12
C LYS A 65 15.01 -1.07 -5.66
N CYS A 66 14.58 0.02 -6.27
CA CYS A 66 13.24 0.54 -6.06
C CYS A 66 12.20 -0.51 -6.46
N ASP A 67 11.31 -0.86 -5.55
CA ASP A 67 10.13 -1.61 -5.95
C ASP A 67 9.23 -0.71 -6.77
N LYS A 68 8.63 -1.29 -7.81
CA LYS A 68 7.87 -0.52 -8.81
C LYS A 68 6.53 -0.01 -8.33
N ASP A 69 5.95 -0.66 -7.31
CA ASP A 69 4.58 -0.43 -6.83
C ASP A 69 4.43 -0.59 -5.30
N MET A 70 5.54 -0.45 -4.56
CA MET A 70 5.54 -0.58 -3.09
C MET A 70 5.02 -1.94 -2.60
N TRP A 71 5.26 -3.02 -3.36
CA TRP A 71 4.78 -4.39 -3.09
C TRP A 71 3.25 -4.56 -3.15
N VAL A 72 2.50 -3.52 -3.53
CA VAL A 72 1.03 -3.57 -3.57
C VAL A 72 0.53 -4.65 -4.51
N GLY A 73 1.13 -4.80 -5.69
CA GLY A 73 0.73 -5.86 -6.63
C GLY A 73 0.98 -7.27 -6.10
N ASP A 74 1.99 -7.45 -5.26
CA ASP A 74 2.29 -8.75 -4.65
C ASP A 74 1.29 -9.10 -3.55
N ILE A 75 0.98 -8.16 -2.64
CA ILE A 75 -0.04 -8.39 -1.60
C ILE A 75 -1.43 -8.53 -2.22
N SER A 76 -1.79 -7.73 -3.22
CA SER A 76 -3.05 -7.83 -3.96
C SER A 76 -3.25 -9.22 -4.57
N LYS A 77 -2.22 -9.76 -5.23
CA LYS A 77 -2.25 -11.13 -5.78
C LYS A 77 -2.42 -12.18 -4.69
N LEU A 78 -1.75 -12.01 -3.55
CA LEU A 78 -1.86 -12.94 -2.42
C LEU A 78 -3.27 -12.94 -1.83
N LEU A 79 -3.83 -11.76 -1.55
CA LEU A 79 -5.20 -11.59 -1.05
C LEU A 79 -6.21 -12.22 -2.02
N LYS A 80 -6.09 -11.93 -3.32
CA LYS A 80 -6.95 -12.52 -4.35
C LYS A 80 -6.86 -14.05 -4.37
N LYS A 81 -5.64 -14.60 -4.28
CA LYS A 81 -5.43 -16.07 -4.23
C LYS A 81 -6.09 -16.72 -3.00
N LEU A 82 -6.17 -15.98 -1.89
CA LEU A 82 -6.79 -16.43 -0.63
C LEU A 82 -8.28 -16.06 -0.54
N SER A 83 -8.87 -15.51 -1.61
CA SER A 83 -10.26 -15.03 -1.65
C SER A 83 -10.57 -13.99 -0.56
N ILE A 84 -9.58 -13.15 -0.22
CA ILE A 84 -9.72 -12.08 0.76
C ILE A 84 -9.95 -10.76 0.00
N GLN A 85 -11.13 -10.16 0.20
CA GLN A 85 -11.50 -8.88 -0.40
C GLN A 85 -11.44 -7.78 0.67
N LYS A 86 -10.28 -7.14 0.78
CA LYS A 86 -10.03 -6.05 1.73
C LYS A 86 -9.29 -4.92 1.01
N PRO A 87 -9.55 -3.65 1.36
CA PRO A 87 -8.76 -2.52 0.89
C PRO A 87 -7.28 -2.68 1.28
N ILE A 88 -6.39 -2.12 0.49
CA ILE A 88 -4.94 -2.18 0.73
C ILE A 88 -4.44 -0.78 1.03
N TRP A 89 -3.81 -0.62 2.19
CA TRP A 89 -3.13 0.62 2.58
C TRP A 89 -1.63 0.39 2.68
N VAL A 90 -0.86 1.37 2.22
CA VAL A 90 0.58 1.46 2.46
C VAL A 90 0.77 2.47 3.59
N THR A 91 0.82 1.98 4.83
CA THR A 91 0.85 2.87 6.01
C THR A 91 2.25 3.35 6.35
N GLU A 92 3.26 2.81 5.71
CA GLU A 92 4.64 3.28 5.81
C GLU A 92 5.33 3.15 4.45
N ALA A 93 5.56 4.28 3.78
CA ALA A 93 6.32 4.36 2.54
C ALA A 93 7.57 5.22 2.74
N MET A 94 8.75 4.64 2.50
CA MET A 94 10.04 5.33 2.46
C MET A 94 10.63 5.19 1.07
N ILE A 95 10.42 6.18 0.21
CA ILE A 95 10.73 6.07 -1.22
C ILE A 95 12.18 6.43 -1.53
N GLY A 96 12.80 7.28 -0.70
CA GLY A 96 14.21 7.67 -0.84
C GLY A 96 14.52 8.33 -2.20
N LYS A 97 15.45 7.74 -2.95
CA LYS A 97 15.89 8.24 -4.26
C LYS A 97 15.08 7.70 -5.44
N CYS A 98 14.06 6.90 -5.20
CA CYS A 98 13.25 6.28 -6.25
C CYS A 98 12.40 7.29 -7.02
N LYS A 99 11.94 6.89 -8.20
CA LYS A 99 11.01 7.71 -8.99
C LYS A 99 9.63 7.70 -8.32
N VAL A 100 9.31 8.75 -7.60
CA VAL A 100 8.12 8.83 -6.74
C VAL A 100 6.81 8.64 -7.52
N ILE A 101 6.58 9.40 -8.60
CA ILE A 101 5.32 9.35 -9.34
C ILE A 101 5.02 7.96 -9.91
N PRO A 102 5.95 7.30 -10.67
CA PRO A 102 5.71 5.94 -11.14
C PRO A 102 5.37 4.93 -10.04
N MET A 103 6.00 5.05 -8.86
CA MET A 103 5.72 4.14 -7.74
C MET A 103 4.31 4.34 -7.18
N TYR A 104 3.89 5.60 -6.94
CA TYR A 104 2.54 5.91 -6.48
C TYR A 104 1.48 5.46 -7.48
N VAL A 105 1.66 5.84 -8.75
CA VAL A 105 0.72 5.47 -9.82
C VAL A 105 0.57 3.96 -9.94
N ASN A 106 1.69 3.21 -9.93
CA ASN A 106 1.62 1.75 -9.99
C ASN A 106 1.01 1.14 -8.73
N ALA A 107 1.26 1.70 -7.53
CA ALA A 107 0.65 1.23 -6.29
C ALA A 107 -0.87 1.39 -6.33
N PHE A 108 -1.38 2.57 -6.69
CA PHE A 108 -2.82 2.80 -6.87
C PHE A 108 -3.41 1.92 -7.98
N ALA A 109 -2.74 1.79 -9.12
CA ALA A 109 -3.19 0.92 -10.21
C ALA A 109 -3.21 -0.58 -9.86
N ASN A 110 -2.49 -0.99 -8.82
CA ASN A 110 -2.49 -2.36 -8.28
C ASN A 110 -3.40 -2.52 -7.05
N GLY A 111 -4.18 -1.49 -6.69
CA GLY A 111 -5.24 -1.56 -5.70
C GLY A 111 -4.94 -0.94 -4.34
N ALA A 112 -3.88 -0.14 -4.20
CA ALA A 112 -3.74 0.69 -3.01
C ALA A 112 -4.84 1.75 -2.97
N GLU A 113 -5.41 1.98 -1.80
CA GLU A 113 -6.38 3.06 -1.56
C GLU A 113 -5.74 4.24 -0.81
N VAL A 114 -4.77 3.95 0.05
CA VAL A 114 -4.07 4.96 0.86
C VAL A 114 -2.57 4.69 0.82
N ILE A 115 -1.78 5.75 0.68
CA ILE A 115 -0.32 5.70 0.81
C ILE A 115 0.12 6.81 1.76
N ILE A 116 0.80 6.42 2.85
CA ILE A 116 1.37 7.34 3.83
C ILE A 116 2.90 7.36 3.67
N ASP A 117 3.43 8.46 3.16
CA ASP A 117 4.88 8.65 3.07
C ASP A 117 5.43 9.16 4.40
N VAL A 118 6.22 8.32 5.06
CA VAL A 118 6.86 8.63 6.34
C VAL A 118 8.34 8.97 6.18
N GLY A 119 8.91 8.79 4.98
CA GLY A 119 10.32 9.00 4.67
C GLY A 119 10.78 10.47 4.59
N VAL A 120 9.89 11.41 4.86
CA VAL A 120 10.14 12.85 4.67
C VAL A 120 11.35 13.36 5.44
N ASN A 121 11.62 12.82 6.61
CA ASN A 121 12.70 13.26 7.50
C ASN A 121 13.69 12.14 7.90
N ALA A 122 13.52 10.92 7.40
CA ALA A 122 14.40 9.81 7.77
C ALA A 122 15.82 10.02 7.21
N PRO A 123 16.88 9.93 8.01
CA PRO A 123 18.25 10.03 7.53
C PRO A 123 18.54 9.01 6.42
N GLY A 124 19.14 9.48 5.32
CA GLY A 124 19.48 8.62 4.16
C GLY A 124 18.31 8.23 3.26
N MET A 125 17.06 8.43 3.70
CA MET A 125 15.85 8.09 2.94
C MET A 125 15.02 9.31 2.54
N LYS A 126 15.54 10.51 2.81
CA LYS A 126 14.84 11.76 2.56
C LYS A 126 14.56 11.96 1.08
N MET A 127 13.30 12.15 0.74
CA MET A 127 12.90 12.56 -0.59
C MET A 127 13.49 13.94 -0.93
N SER A 128 14.04 14.11 -2.14
CA SER A 128 14.57 15.39 -2.59
C SER A 128 13.47 16.45 -2.63
N LYS A 129 13.84 17.73 -2.44
CA LYS A 129 12.88 18.86 -2.57
C LYS A 129 12.17 18.84 -3.93
N LYS A 130 12.89 18.48 -5.00
CA LYS A 130 12.35 18.36 -6.36
C LYS A 130 11.32 17.24 -6.46
N SER A 131 11.60 16.08 -5.89
CA SER A 131 10.65 14.94 -5.89
C SER A 131 9.39 15.26 -5.08
N ARG A 132 9.56 15.92 -3.93
CA ARG A 132 8.43 16.36 -3.10
C ARG A 132 7.55 17.38 -3.81
N LYS A 133 8.15 18.36 -4.49
CA LYS A 133 7.39 19.32 -5.29
C LYS A 133 6.55 18.61 -6.36
N LYS A 134 7.17 17.69 -7.12
CA LYS A 134 6.46 16.89 -8.13
C LYS A 134 5.33 16.05 -7.53
N LEU A 135 5.55 15.43 -6.36
CA LEU A 135 4.50 14.66 -5.69
C LEU A 135 3.33 15.56 -5.27
N ASN A 136 3.61 16.73 -4.73
CA ASN A 136 2.56 17.68 -4.34
C ASN A 136 1.75 18.18 -5.55
N GLU A 137 2.42 18.45 -6.67
CA GLU A 137 1.76 18.81 -7.94
C GLU A 137 0.89 17.66 -8.44
N PHE A 138 1.41 16.44 -8.44
CA PHE A 138 0.67 15.24 -8.80
C PHE A 138 -0.56 15.04 -7.90
N ILE A 139 -0.42 15.13 -6.59
CA ILE A 139 -1.55 15.00 -5.65
C ILE A 139 -2.61 16.04 -5.97
N LYS A 140 -2.24 17.32 -6.13
CA LYS A 140 -3.21 18.39 -6.45
C LYS A 140 -3.95 18.16 -7.75
N GLU A 141 -3.29 17.59 -8.76
CA GLU A 141 -3.87 17.38 -10.08
C GLU A 141 -4.77 16.14 -10.15
N TYR A 142 -4.40 15.09 -9.42
CA TYR A 142 -5.05 13.78 -9.46
C TYR A 142 -5.77 13.40 -8.17
N ASP A 143 -5.94 14.34 -7.24
CA ASP A 143 -6.73 14.11 -6.04
C ASP A 143 -8.20 13.75 -6.39
N ASN A 144 -8.82 12.93 -5.54
CA ASN A 144 -10.22 12.51 -5.69
C ASN A 144 -10.54 11.62 -6.92
N PHE A 145 -9.55 10.97 -7.52
CA PHE A 145 -9.85 9.90 -8.47
C PHE A 145 -10.53 8.71 -7.74
N ILE A 146 -11.40 8.01 -8.45
CA ILE A 146 -12.08 6.82 -7.91
C ILE A 146 -11.45 5.51 -8.38
N THR A 147 -10.79 5.53 -9.53
CA THR A 147 -10.08 4.36 -10.04
C THR A 147 -8.98 4.75 -11.04
N ILE A 148 -8.02 3.85 -11.21
CA ILE A 148 -6.97 3.95 -12.21
C ILE A 148 -7.04 2.77 -13.15
N LYS A 149 -7.06 3.05 -14.45
CA LYS A 149 -6.96 2.04 -15.50
C LYS A 149 -5.56 2.05 -16.10
N LYS A 150 -4.86 0.93 -16.00
CA LYS A 150 -3.54 0.78 -16.61
C LYS A 150 -3.69 0.48 -18.09
N LEU A 151 -3.13 1.33 -18.95
CA LEU A 151 -3.13 1.18 -20.42
C LEU A 151 -1.85 0.52 -20.93
N SER A 152 -0.69 0.84 -20.32
CA SER A 152 0.61 0.26 -20.66
C SER A 152 1.53 0.23 -19.43
N LYS A 153 2.82 -0.09 -19.64
CA LYS A 153 3.84 -0.02 -18.57
C LYS A 153 4.08 1.41 -18.06
N THR A 154 3.82 2.41 -18.90
CA THR A 154 4.12 3.82 -18.63
C THR A 154 2.91 4.74 -18.76
N LYS A 155 1.73 4.22 -19.07
CA LYS A 155 0.53 5.03 -19.29
C LYS A 155 -0.66 4.50 -18.51
N VAL A 156 -1.35 5.41 -17.81
CA VAL A 156 -2.58 5.13 -17.05
C VAL A 156 -3.65 6.19 -17.33
N GLU A 157 -4.88 5.84 -17.05
CA GLU A 157 -6.01 6.77 -16.97
C GLU A 157 -6.54 6.81 -15.54
N PHE A 158 -6.71 8.03 -15.04
CA PHE A 158 -7.41 8.31 -13.80
C PHE A 158 -8.87 8.63 -14.13
N ILE A 159 -9.79 7.95 -13.48
CA ILE A 159 -11.22 8.18 -13.62
C ILE A 159 -11.72 8.84 -12.35
N PHE A 160 -12.38 9.99 -12.50
CA PHE A 160 -12.85 10.80 -11.39
C PHE A 160 -14.34 10.59 -11.12
N LYS A 161 -14.80 11.07 -9.96
CA LYS A 161 -16.18 10.90 -9.50
C LYS A 161 -17.22 11.57 -10.42
N ASP A 162 -16.84 12.63 -11.10
CA ASP A 162 -17.66 13.34 -12.09
C ASP A 162 -17.67 12.67 -13.48
N GLY A 163 -17.01 11.52 -13.63
CA GLY A 163 -16.88 10.81 -14.90
C GLY A 163 -15.74 11.31 -15.79
N SER A 164 -15.05 12.39 -15.40
CA SER A 164 -13.90 12.87 -16.17
C SER A 164 -12.74 11.87 -16.15
N VAL A 165 -11.92 11.89 -17.20
CA VAL A 165 -10.75 11.01 -17.37
C VAL A 165 -9.54 11.85 -17.66
N LYS A 166 -8.45 11.63 -16.92
CA LYS A 166 -7.13 12.21 -17.20
C LYS A 166 -6.12 11.12 -17.47
N SER A 167 -5.37 11.25 -18.56
CA SER A 167 -4.26 10.36 -18.88
C SER A 167 -2.95 10.88 -18.29
N LEU A 168 -2.13 9.97 -17.77
CA LEU A 168 -0.77 10.26 -17.33
C LEU A 168 0.21 9.27 -17.99
N GLU A 169 1.28 9.79 -18.56
CA GLU A 169 2.44 9.03 -19.03
C GLU A 169 3.66 9.32 -18.14
N PHE A 170 4.46 8.29 -17.71
CA PHE A 170 5.52 8.42 -16.71
C PHE A 170 6.70 7.45 -16.93
#